data_1e59dd0e2b2ce60715456bc348e6b9fd
#
_entry.id   1e59dd0e2b2ce60715456bc348e6b9fd
#
_cell.length_a   1.000
_cell.length_b   1.000
_cell.length_c   1.000
_cell.angle_alpha   90.00
_cell.angle_beta   90.00
_cell.angle_gamma   90.00
#
_symmetry.space_group_name_H-M   'P 1'
#
loop_
_entity.id
_entity.type
_entity.pdbx_description
1 polymer ?
#
loop_
_entity_poly.entity_id
_entity_poly.type
_entity_poly.pdbx_seq_one_letter_code
_entity_poly.pdbx_strand_id
1 'polypeptide(L)'
;MLTQENLHLSRSASDGQGGQEFLYKVNQYGISAKSRPQEELSQIHWEVEVIKYQETAAIKFVVCHDTELAKKTLIFHNDSSLNEFLEKAFNYFKELGILEGMAEKQA
;
A
#
# COMPACT_ATOMS: atom_id res chain seq x y z
N MET A 1 -8.21 4.84 -13.28
CA MET A 1 -6.82 5.25 -12.99
C MET A 1 -6.65 5.33 -11.49
N LEU A 2 -5.53 4.81 -10.96
CA LEU A 2 -5.29 4.87 -9.52
C LEU A 2 -5.01 6.28 -9.06
N THR A 3 -5.44 6.58 -7.83
CA THR A 3 -5.15 7.87 -7.20
C THR A 3 -3.65 8.08 -7.05
N GLN A 4 -3.22 9.33 -7.16
CA GLN A 4 -1.83 9.73 -6.89
C GLN A 4 -1.67 10.34 -5.51
N GLU A 5 -2.74 10.43 -4.73
CA GLU A 5 -2.69 10.92 -3.37
C GLU A 5 -1.81 9.98 -2.52
N ASN A 6 -0.84 10.56 -1.83
CA ASN A 6 0.13 9.85 -1.00
C ASN A 6 1.03 8.88 -1.78
N LEU A 7 1.06 8.98 -3.10
CA LEU A 7 1.97 8.16 -3.89
C LEU A 7 3.42 8.55 -3.58
N HIS A 8 4.19 7.56 -3.15
CA HIS A 8 5.58 7.75 -2.77
C HIS A 8 6.54 7.39 -3.91
N LEU A 9 6.25 6.29 -4.60
CA LEU A 9 7.10 5.77 -5.66
C LEU A 9 6.29 4.88 -6.59
N SER A 10 6.57 4.94 -7.88
CA SER A 10 6.07 3.95 -8.83
C SER A 10 7.26 3.37 -9.60
N ARG A 11 7.22 2.06 -9.83
CA ARG A 11 8.32 1.35 -10.50
C ARG A 11 7.83 0.08 -11.16
N SER A 12 8.68 -0.53 -11.96
CA SER A 12 8.41 -1.89 -12.46
C SER A 12 8.45 -2.86 -11.29
N ALA A 13 7.56 -3.86 -11.31
CA ALA A 13 7.53 -4.86 -10.26
C ALA A 13 8.86 -5.62 -10.20
N SER A 14 9.41 -5.77 -9.00
CA SER A 14 10.75 -6.28 -8.77
C SER A 14 10.89 -7.80 -8.91
N ASP A 15 9.78 -8.51 -9.08
CA ASP A 15 9.78 -9.96 -9.19
C ASP A 15 10.11 -10.50 -10.58
N GLY A 16 10.33 -9.62 -11.55
CA GLY A 16 10.69 -10.01 -12.92
C GLY A 16 9.56 -10.56 -13.76
N GLN A 17 8.34 -10.57 -13.28
CA GLN A 17 7.18 -11.10 -14.01
C GLN A 17 6.43 -10.05 -14.80
N GLY A 18 6.97 -8.83 -14.87
CA GLY A 18 6.32 -7.70 -15.52
C GLY A 18 5.31 -7.03 -14.58
N GLY A 19 4.62 -6.02 -15.11
CA GLY A 19 3.68 -5.24 -14.32
C GLY A 19 4.32 -4.05 -13.64
N GLN A 20 3.51 -3.32 -12.87
CA GLN A 20 3.94 -2.11 -12.17
C GLN A 20 3.64 -2.23 -10.68
N GLU A 21 4.44 -1.55 -9.89
CA GLU A 21 4.24 -1.44 -8.45
C GLU A 21 4.09 0.02 -8.08
N PHE A 22 3.00 0.34 -7.38
CA PHE A 22 2.77 1.66 -6.81
C PHE A 22 2.90 1.56 -5.30
N LEU A 23 3.77 2.39 -4.73
CA LEU A 23 4.02 2.43 -3.30
C LEU A 23 3.45 3.72 -2.74
N TYR A 24 2.52 3.59 -1.82
CA TYR A 24 1.90 4.72 -1.10
C TYR A 24 2.49 4.80 0.30
N LYS A 25 2.55 6.01 0.84
CA LYS A 25 3.10 6.21 2.18
C LYS A 25 2.30 7.25 2.96
N VAL A 26 1.88 6.87 4.17
CA VAL A 26 1.27 7.76 5.15
C VAL A 26 1.91 7.46 6.49
N ASN A 27 2.68 8.42 7.03
CA ASN A 27 3.51 8.19 8.21
C ASN A 27 4.54 7.09 7.91
N GLN A 28 4.64 6.07 8.74
CA GLN A 28 5.52 4.93 8.52
C GLN A 28 4.83 3.76 7.82
N TYR A 29 3.53 3.89 7.58
CA TYR A 29 2.74 2.84 6.93
C TYR A 29 2.54 3.14 5.46
N GLY A 30 2.17 2.15 4.73
CA GLY A 30 1.85 2.35 3.33
C GLY A 30 1.17 1.15 2.70
N ILE A 31 0.99 1.27 1.40
CA ILE A 31 0.37 0.23 0.58
C ILE A 31 1.32 -0.07 -0.58
N SER A 32 1.55 -1.35 -0.83
CA SER A 32 2.16 -1.83 -2.05
C SER A 32 1.05 -2.38 -2.95
N ALA A 33 0.83 -1.75 -4.10
CA ALA A 33 -0.15 -2.20 -5.08
C ALA A 33 0.59 -2.63 -6.35
N LYS A 34 0.54 -3.93 -6.65
CA LYS A 34 1.20 -4.50 -7.82
C LYS A 34 0.18 -4.93 -8.85
N SER A 35 0.29 -4.40 -10.06
CA SER A 35 -0.47 -4.92 -11.19
C SER A 35 0.26 -6.13 -11.75
N ARG A 36 -0.51 -7.14 -12.12
CA ARG A 36 0.04 -8.32 -12.78
C ARG A 36 -0.45 -8.34 -14.22
N PRO A 37 0.45 -8.45 -15.21
CA PRO A 37 0.00 -8.66 -16.57
C PRO A 37 -0.68 -10.02 -16.64
N GLN A 38 -1.92 -10.01 -17.08
CA GLN A 38 -2.69 -11.23 -17.27
C GLN A 38 -2.57 -11.68 -18.70
N GLU A 39 -2.66 -12.97 -18.95
CA GLU A 39 -2.68 -13.50 -20.29
C GLU A 39 -3.87 -12.96 -21.09
N GLU A 40 -4.95 -12.63 -20.39
CA GLU A 40 -6.11 -12.00 -20.99
C GLU A 40 -6.24 -10.56 -20.47
N LEU A 41 -6.28 -9.60 -21.39
CA LEU A 41 -6.38 -8.17 -21.05
C LEU A 41 -7.61 -7.80 -20.21
N SER A 42 -8.64 -8.65 -20.21
CA SER A 42 -9.86 -8.41 -19.44
C SER A 42 -9.73 -8.75 -17.95
N GLN A 43 -8.58 -9.27 -17.52
CA GLN A 43 -8.39 -9.75 -16.15
C GLN A 43 -7.29 -9.02 -15.41
N ILE A 44 -7.15 -7.73 -15.66
CA ILE A 44 -6.19 -6.92 -14.91
C ILE A 44 -6.63 -6.91 -13.45
N HIS A 45 -5.71 -7.26 -12.55
CA HIS A 45 -5.98 -7.18 -11.12
C HIS A 45 -4.78 -6.60 -10.37
N TRP A 46 -5.07 -6.12 -9.17
CA TRP A 46 -4.08 -5.55 -8.27
C TRP A 46 -3.90 -6.46 -7.07
N GLU A 47 -2.66 -6.82 -6.77
CA GLU A 47 -2.28 -7.48 -5.53
C GLU A 47 -1.80 -6.41 -4.56
N VAL A 48 -2.45 -6.34 -3.40
CA VAL A 48 -2.27 -5.23 -2.46
C VAL A 48 -1.88 -5.75 -1.09
N GLU A 49 -0.84 -5.16 -0.52
CA GLU A 49 -0.37 -5.49 0.81
C GLU A 49 -0.15 -4.22 1.62
N VAL A 50 -0.44 -4.27 2.91
CA VAL A 50 -0.07 -3.22 3.86
C VAL A 50 1.41 -3.39 4.17
N ILE A 51 2.15 -2.29 4.13
CA ILE A 51 3.60 -2.29 4.38
C ILE A 51 3.94 -1.28 5.46
N LYS A 52 5.09 -1.48 6.10
CA LYS A 52 5.63 -0.55 7.07
C LYS A 52 7.04 -0.18 6.64
N TYR A 53 7.28 1.11 6.46
CA TYR A 53 8.58 1.62 6.03
C TYR A 53 9.58 1.63 7.18
N GLN A 54 10.86 1.41 6.85
CA GLN A 54 11.94 1.52 7.81
C GLN A 54 12.33 3.00 7.97
N GLU A 55 12.59 3.42 9.20
CA GLU A 55 12.93 4.81 9.49
C GLU A 55 14.22 5.27 8.80
N THR A 56 15.16 4.35 8.59
CA THR A 56 16.49 4.66 8.08
C THR A 56 16.58 4.66 6.54
N ALA A 57 15.53 4.21 5.84
CA ALA A 57 15.58 4.11 4.39
C ALA A 57 14.20 4.33 3.78
N ALA A 58 14.07 5.39 2.98
CA ALA A 58 12.78 5.85 2.44
C ALA A 58 12.08 4.84 1.53
N ILE A 59 12.82 3.89 0.95
CA ILE A 59 12.26 2.91 0.03
C ILE A 59 12.30 1.47 0.56
N LYS A 60 12.84 1.26 1.77
CA LYS A 60 12.85 -0.06 2.39
C LYS A 60 11.63 -0.22 3.27
N PHE A 61 10.95 -1.33 3.11
CA PHE A 61 9.74 -1.63 3.86
C PHE A 61 9.65 -3.13 4.12
N VAL A 62 8.79 -3.48 5.06
CA VAL A 62 8.42 -4.88 5.32
C VAL A 62 6.90 -5.00 5.18
N VAL A 63 6.44 -6.17 4.76
CA VAL A 63 5.01 -6.47 4.71
C VAL A 63 4.49 -6.51 6.14
N CYS A 64 3.36 -5.85 6.38
CA CYS A 64 2.77 -5.74 7.71
C CYS A 64 1.37 -6.35 7.71
N HIS A 65 1.23 -7.51 8.32
CA HIS A 65 -0.07 -8.19 8.45
C HIS A 65 -0.70 -7.99 9.83
N ASP A 66 -0.16 -7.07 10.63
CA ASP A 66 -0.58 -6.85 12.01
C ASP A 66 -1.69 -5.81 12.17
N THR A 67 -2.05 -5.12 11.08
CA THR A 67 -3.10 -4.10 11.15
C THR A 67 -4.48 -4.71 10.96
N GLU A 68 -5.48 -4.09 11.57
CA GLU A 68 -6.88 -4.50 11.35
C GLU A 68 -7.34 -4.23 9.91
N LEU A 69 -6.64 -3.38 9.18
CA LEU A 69 -6.98 -3.01 7.81
C LEU A 69 -6.83 -4.18 6.84
N ALA A 70 -5.71 -4.91 6.94
CA ALA A 70 -5.47 -6.07 6.09
C ALA A 70 -4.45 -6.99 6.75
N LYS A 71 -4.85 -8.20 7.04
CA LYS A 71 -3.98 -9.22 7.66
C LYS A 71 -3.38 -10.17 6.64
N LYS A 72 -3.66 -9.94 5.35
CA LYS A 72 -3.17 -10.76 4.24
C LYS A 72 -3.13 -9.94 2.97
N THR A 73 -2.59 -10.52 1.91
CA THR A 73 -2.62 -9.92 0.58
C THR A 73 -4.08 -9.83 0.10
N LEU A 74 -4.46 -8.65 -0.40
CA LEU A 74 -5.79 -8.40 -0.95
C LEU A 74 -5.71 -8.33 -2.47
N ILE A 75 -6.79 -8.69 -3.14
CA ILE A 75 -6.87 -8.64 -4.59
C ILE A 75 -8.04 -7.74 -5.00
N PHE A 76 -7.76 -6.78 -5.88
CA PHE A 76 -8.77 -5.88 -6.45
C PHE A 76 -8.77 -6.05 -7.96
N HIS A 77 -9.94 -6.15 -8.54
CA HIS A 77 -10.09 -6.43 -9.97
C HIS A 77 -10.29 -5.17 -10.83
N ASN A 78 -10.40 -4.01 -10.21
CA ASN A 78 -10.51 -2.75 -10.94
C ASN A 78 -9.94 -1.60 -10.10
N ASP A 79 -9.65 -0.49 -10.79
CA ASP A 79 -9.06 0.68 -10.16
C ASP A 79 -10.02 1.37 -9.19
N SER A 80 -11.30 1.34 -9.48
CA SER A 80 -12.31 2.00 -8.64
C SER A 80 -12.37 1.38 -7.25
N SER A 81 -12.43 0.06 -7.17
CA SER A 81 -12.42 -0.66 -5.88
C SER A 81 -11.12 -0.43 -5.12
N LEU A 82 -10.00 -0.43 -5.83
CA LEU A 82 -8.71 -0.18 -5.19
C LEU A 82 -8.63 1.26 -4.67
N ASN A 83 -9.10 2.23 -5.43
CA ASN A 83 -9.10 3.64 -4.99
C ASN A 83 -9.94 3.83 -3.73
N GLU A 84 -11.09 3.16 -3.62
CA GLU A 84 -11.91 3.20 -2.41
C GLU A 84 -11.16 2.62 -1.21
N PHE A 85 -10.47 1.51 -1.41
CA PHE A 85 -9.64 0.90 -0.37
C PHE A 85 -8.49 1.81 0.04
N LEU A 86 -7.81 2.44 -0.93
CA LEU A 86 -6.71 3.35 -0.66
C LEU A 86 -7.15 4.53 0.19
N GLU A 87 -8.30 5.13 -0.12
CA GLU A 87 -8.83 6.24 0.68
C GLU A 87 -9.07 5.81 2.14
N LYS A 88 -9.68 4.66 2.33
CA LYS A 88 -9.89 4.09 3.66
C LYS A 88 -8.57 3.81 4.37
N ALA A 89 -7.59 3.26 3.64
CA ALA A 89 -6.28 2.95 4.19
C ALA A 89 -5.53 4.21 4.63
N PHE A 90 -5.57 5.26 3.83
CA PHE A 90 -4.89 6.51 4.16
C PHE A 90 -5.45 7.12 5.44
N ASN A 91 -6.77 7.11 5.61
CA ASN A 91 -7.41 7.61 6.83
C ASN A 91 -7.03 6.75 8.03
N TYR A 92 -7.02 5.45 7.87
CA TYR A 92 -6.61 4.52 8.92
C TYR A 92 -5.16 4.78 9.37
N PHE A 93 -4.25 4.97 8.42
CA PHE A 93 -2.84 5.23 8.74
C PHE A 93 -2.64 6.59 9.41
N LYS A 94 -3.42 7.60 9.03
CA LYS A 94 -3.37 8.90 9.68
C LYS A 94 -3.77 8.78 11.16
N GLU A 95 -4.81 8.01 11.45
CA GLU A 95 -5.25 7.75 12.83
C GLU A 95 -4.19 6.98 13.62
N LEU A 96 -3.58 5.97 13.01
CA LEU A 96 -2.49 5.23 13.66
C LEU A 96 -1.31 6.15 14.00
N GLY A 97 -0.95 7.04 13.09
CA GLY A 97 0.12 8.01 13.33
C GLY A 97 -0.17 8.91 14.51
N ILE A 98 -1.41 9.36 14.65
CA ILE A 98 -1.83 10.19 15.79
C ILE A 98 -1.73 9.39 17.09
N LEU A 99 -2.24 8.16 17.11
CA LEU A 99 -2.22 7.31 18.30
C LEU A 99 -0.78 6.96 18.71
N GLU A 100 0.08 6.63 17.77
CA GLU A 100 1.48 6.33 18.05
C GLU A 100 2.21 7.58 18.58
N GLY A 101 1.96 8.74 17.97
CA GLY A 101 2.52 10.00 18.45
C GLY A 101 2.07 10.35 19.85
N MET A 102 0.82 10.10 20.21
CA MET A 102 0.31 10.30 21.55
C MET A 102 0.97 9.36 22.55
N ALA A 103 1.17 8.10 22.18
CA ALA A 103 1.85 7.12 23.02
C ALA A 103 3.31 7.54 23.30
N GLU A 104 4.01 8.03 22.28
CA GLU A 104 5.37 8.53 22.45
C GLU A 104 5.46 9.72 23.39
N LYS A 105 4.48 10.61 23.32
CA LYS A 105 4.44 11.80 24.20
C LYS A 105 4.14 11.48 25.65
N GLN A 106 3.54 10.33 25.91
CA GLN A 106 3.19 9.90 27.26
C GLN A 106 4.28 9.05 27.92
N ALA A 107 5.29 8.69 27.18
CA ALA A 107 6.37 7.83 27.66
C ALA A 107 7.45 8.62 28.48
#